data_dc40c2d0d2fc38759a54923f51336a2b
#
_entry.id   dc40c2d0d2fc38759a54923f51336a2b
#
_cell.length_a   1.000
_cell.length_b   1.000
_cell.length_c   1.000
_cell.angle_alpha   90.00
_cell.angle_beta   90.00
_cell.angle_gamma   90.00
#
_symmetry.space_group_name_H-M   'P 1'
#
loop_
_entity.id
_entity.type
_entity.pdbx_description
1 polymer ?
#
loop_
_entity_poly.entity_id
_entity_poly.type
_entity_poly.pdbx_seq_one_letter_code
_entity_poly.pdbx_strand_id
1 'polypeptide(L)'
;TLAMPPVDWSNAWDYNALASISDGLFIMGYNYHYSGSSTTGPNSPLSGPGYTLTWTVLDYLNKTNFQADKLILGIPYYGFEWPSASNASGATTNGTGSPKFYSEIEGLAQSYGKLWHSTSQTPWYHYNNNGWNQGWYDDSLSLSLKYDFALFNNLKGVGIWALGYDDGRPELWELLHAKFGDTAPPTKPSNLYMKNIGQGSIKIDFTGSENASNFIVLRGYLDVVGGLDTVGIFSERPIIIDNLVEGDSYFLSVVARNSLGSSEPTEMLGVIPSSDDVKALIVNGFDRVNGTNNTFDFIRQHGSALHTHGISFDATSNEAVVSQQIDLLDYQFIDWILGEEGTSTSVFSYSEQNKIIEYLESGKFLFISGSEIGYDLEAQGSDTDKDFYQNYLKADYISDAAGGHQGVYSGYGLSNTMFDGINNITYDNGSQGTYNVDWPDGIKPTGGASLCAAFTNTDYNTVGGMGIEYEGAFGFSNQTGGIVYLSVGFEAIYPEAKRNDLMLRIINKYESQLN
;
A
#
# COMPACT_ATOMS: atom_id res chain seq x y z
N THR A 1 -0.51 -22.50 -1.89
CA THR A 1 -0.80 -23.29 -0.66
C THR A 1 -2.13 -24.00 -0.78
N LEU A 2 -2.20 -25.26 -0.35
CA LEU A 2 -3.39 -26.10 -0.39
C LEU A 2 -3.96 -26.28 1.02
N ALA A 3 -5.26 -26.03 1.22
CA ALA A 3 -5.95 -26.30 2.47
C ALA A 3 -6.25 -27.80 2.59
N MET A 4 -5.82 -28.41 3.68
CA MET A 4 -5.88 -29.84 3.92
C MET A 4 -6.60 -30.15 5.25
N PRO A 5 -7.39 -31.25 5.33
CA PRO A 5 -8.12 -31.59 6.53
C PRO A 5 -7.18 -32.00 7.68
N PRO A 6 -7.60 -31.88 8.96
CA PRO A 6 -6.78 -32.29 10.09
C PRO A 6 -6.57 -33.82 10.16
N VAL A 7 -7.46 -34.60 9.56
CA VAL A 7 -7.42 -36.06 9.49
C VAL A 7 -7.76 -36.50 8.08
N ASP A 8 -6.98 -37.40 7.54
CA ASP A 8 -7.28 -38.03 6.24
C ASP A 8 -8.29 -39.16 6.40
N TRP A 9 -9.56 -38.84 6.26
CA TRP A 9 -10.66 -39.80 6.41
C TRP A 9 -10.82 -40.79 5.23
N SER A 10 -10.22 -40.46 4.08
CA SER A 10 -10.56 -41.14 2.83
C SER A 10 -9.37 -41.73 2.06
N ASN A 11 -8.13 -41.47 2.48
CA ASN A 11 -6.91 -41.73 1.71
C ASN A 11 -7.01 -41.22 0.26
N ALA A 12 -7.61 -40.04 0.10
CA ALA A 12 -7.97 -39.52 -1.21
C ALA A 12 -6.82 -38.75 -1.90
N TRP A 13 -5.77 -38.41 -1.16
CA TRP A 13 -4.70 -37.55 -1.68
C TRP A 13 -3.32 -38.19 -1.55
N ASP A 14 -2.49 -37.95 -2.56
CA ASP A 14 -1.04 -38.19 -2.47
C ASP A 14 -0.38 -36.96 -1.83
N TYR A 15 -0.26 -36.98 -0.51
CA TYR A 15 0.30 -35.87 0.27
C TYR A 15 1.74 -35.57 -0.10
N ASN A 16 2.54 -36.59 -0.44
CA ASN A 16 3.94 -36.38 -0.82
C ASN A 16 4.04 -35.68 -2.17
N ALA A 17 3.25 -36.09 -3.16
CA ALA A 17 3.18 -35.42 -4.45
C ALA A 17 2.67 -33.96 -4.30
N LEU A 18 1.59 -33.76 -3.52
CA LEU A 18 1.04 -32.42 -3.27
C LEU A 18 2.05 -31.48 -2.58
N ALA A 19 2.77 -31.95 -1.57
CA ALA A 19 3.82 -31.18 -0.92
C ALA A 19 4.94 -30.81 -1.89
N SER A 20 5.33 -31.73 -2.76
CA SER A 20 6.44 -31.53 -3.70
C SER A 20 6.13 -30.52 -4.81
N ILE A 21 4.86 -30.44 -5.27
CA ILE A 21 4.44 -29.55 -6.38
C ILE A 21 3.83 -28.22 -5.92
N SER A 22 3.63 -28.03 -4.62
CA SER A 22 3.05 -26.81 -4.05
C SER A 22 4.03 -26.08 -3.13
N ASP A 23 3.76 -24.81 -2.84
CA ASP A 23 4.53 -24.02 -1.87
C ASP A 23 4.26 -24.48 -0.43
N GLY A 24 3.14 -25.12 -0.16
CA GLY A 24 2.85 -25.67 1.16
C GLY A 24 1.44 -26.23 1.30
N LEU A 25 1.28 -27.09 2.31
CA LEU A 25 0.03 -27.69 2.74
C LEU A 25 -0.42 -26.99 4.03
N PHE A 26 -1.54 -26.29 3.97
CA PHE A 26 -2.17 -25.64 5.12
C PHE A 26 -3.05 -26.67 5.83
N ILE A 27 -2.58 -27.21 6.94
CA ILE A 27 -3.30 -28.19 7.75
C ILE A 27 -4.34 -27.44 8.59
N MET A 28 -5.63 -27.69 8.38
CA MET A 28 -6.72 -27.09 9.16
C MET A 28 -6.77 -27.70 10.57
N GLY A 29 -5.83 -27.31 11.44
CA GLY A 29 -5.63 -27.85 12.79
C GLY A 29 -6.71 -27.43 13.80
N TYR A 30 -7.97 -27.52 13.40
CA TYR A 30 -9.14 -27.13 14.19
C TYR A 30 -10.36 -28.00 13.84
N ASN A 31 -11.48 -27.79 14.58
CA ASN A 31 -12.71 -28.59 14.49
C ASN A 31 -12.53 -30.04 14.92
N TYR A 32 -11.61 -30.34 15.84
CA TYR A 32 -11.56 -31.64 16.48
C TYR A 32 -12.80 -31.89 17.36
N HIS A 33 -13.27 -30.85 18.07
CA HIS A 33 -14.65 -30.71 18.50
C HIS A 33 -15.28 -29.54 17.77
N TYR A 34 -16.49 -29.72 17.29
CA TYR A 34 -17.24 -28.77 16.46
C TYR A 34 -18.70 -28.72 16.92
N SER A 35 -19.51 -27.87 16.30
CA SER A 35 -20.89 -27.64 16.71
C SER A 35 -21.73 -28.91 16.89
N GLY A 36 -21.52 -29.97 16.07
CA GLY A 36 -22.24 -31.24 16.11
C GLY A 36 -21.63 -32.30 17.03
N SER A 37 -20.60 -31.99 17.80
CA SER A 37 -19.96 -32.97 18.69
C SER A 37 -20.90 -33.45 19.79
N SER A 38 -20.84 -34.76 20.10
CA SER A 38 -21.66 -35.38 21.18
C SER A 38 -21.13 -35.08 22.60
N THR A 39 -19.91 -34.63 22.70
CA THR A 39 -19.29 -34.15 23.95
C THR A 39 -18.70 -32.76 23.74
N THR A 40 -18.65 -31.96 24.80
CA THR A 40 -17.89 -30.72 24.82
C THR A 40 -16.39 -31.04 24.79
N GLY A 41 -15.58 -30.13 24.24
CA GLY A 41 -14.14 -30.33 24.19
C GLY A 41 -13.39 -29.29 23.35
N PRO A 42 -12.06 -29.41 23.30
CA PRO A 42 -11.21 -28.42 22.64
C PRO A 42 -11.40 -28.43 21.12
N ASN A 43 -11.51 -27.21 20.56
CA ASN A 43 -11.54 -26.99 19.12
C ASN A 43 -10.23 -27.45 18.45
N SER A 44 -9.10 -27.21 19.11
CA SER A 44 -7.75 -27.51 18.61
C SER A 44 -6.86 -28.07 19.72
N PRO A 45 -7.03 -29.34 20.15
CA PRO A 45 -6.22 -29.93 21.21
C PRO A 45 -4.76 -30.13 20.79
N LEU A 46 -3.80 -29.63 21.57
CA LEU A 46 -2.39 -29.90 21.30
C LEU A 46 -2.03 -31.37 21.49
N SER A 47 -2.53 -31.97 22.59
CA SER A 47 -2.25 -33.36 22.98
C SER A 47 -3.48 -34.00 23.63
N GLY A 48 -3.41 -35.29 23.89
CA GLY A 48 -4.48 -36.05 24.52
C GLY A 48 -4.89 -37.31 23.76
N PRO A 49 -5.96 -37.98 24.18
CA PRO A 49 -6.45 -39.18 23.49
C PRO A 49 -7.16 -38.81 22.17
N GLY A 50 -7.06 -39.67 21.18
CA GLY A 50 -7.69 -39.50 19.88
C GLY A 50 -6.91 -38.55 18.95
N TYR A 51 -7.63 -37.83 18.09
CA TYR A 51 -7.03 -36.90 17.14
C TYR A 51 -6.68 -35.61 17.83
N THR A 52 -5.43 -35.17 17.66
CA THR A 52 -4.85 -33.94 18.23
C THR A 52 -3.89 -33.31 17.23
N LEU A 53 -3.44 -32.08 17.47
CA LEU A 53 -2.41 -31.46 16.63
C LEU A 53 -1.12 -32.28 16.57
N THR A 54 -0.70 -32.86 17.70
CA THR A 54 0.49 -33.75 17.74
C THR A 54 0.30 -34.94 16.81
N TRP A 55 -0.85 -35.63 16.91
CA TRP A 55 -1.17 -36.76 16.03
C TRP A 55 -1.19 -36.33 14.56
N THR A 56 -1.91 -35.26 14.26
CA THR A 56 -2.07 -34.73 12.89
C THR A 56 -0.73 -34.37 12.25
N VAL A 57 0.12 -33.60 12.94
CA VAL A 57 1.41 -33.17 12.40
C VAL A 57 2.32 -34.41 12.16
N LEU A 58 2.35 -35.36 13.07
CA LEU A 58 3.12 -36.59 12.87
C LEU A 58 2.60 -37.41 11.68
N ASP A 59 1.27 -37.51 11.49
CA ASP A 59 0.68 -38.17 10.34
C ASP A 59 1.05 -37.51 9.02
N TYR A 60 1.00 -36.15 8.98
CA TYR A 60 1.43 -35.39 7.80
C TYR A 60 2.92 -35.50 7.52
N LEU A 61 3.77 -35.45 8.54
CA LEU A 61 5.22 -35.65 8.37
C LEU A 61 5.51 -37.02 7.75
N ASN A 62 4.85 -38.09 8.24
CA ASN A 62 5.00 -39.42 7.66
C ASN A 62 4.50 -39.50 6.21
N LYS A 63 3.35 -38.90 5.91
CA LYS A 63 2.74 -38.90 4.56
C LYS A 63 3.47 -38.04 3.55
N THR A 64 4.25 -37.06 3.98
CA THR A 64 5.03 -36.19 3.11
C THR A 64 6.52 -36.51 3.06
N ASN A 65 6.92 -37.73 3.52
CA ASN A 65 8.35 -38.08 3.66
C ASN A 65 9.16 -37.01 4.43
N PHE A 66 8.58 -36.52 5.53
CA PHE A 66 9.19 -35.52 6.42
C PHE A 66 9.51 -34.16 5.78
N GLN A 67 8.75 -33.73 4.77
CA GLN A 67 8.85 -32.38 4.21
C GLN A 67 8.19 -31.34 5.14
N ALA A 68 8.78 -31.13 6.33
CA ALA A 68 8.27 -30.23 7.36
C ALA A 68 8.18 -28.77 6.87
N ASP A 69 9.14 -28.36 6.04
CA ASP A 69 9.20 -27.05 5.38
C ASP A 69 8.05 -26.76 4.39
N LYS A 70 7.22 -27.77 4.12
CA LYS A 70 6.00 -27.69 3.31
C LYS A 70 4.72 -27.65 4.15
N LEU A 71 4.79 -27.85 5.46
CA LEU A 71 3.63 -27.95 6.33
C LEU A 71 3.38 -26.63 7.07
N ILE A 72 2.17 -26.10 6.96
CA ILE A 72 1.71 -24.90 7.68
C ILE A 72 0.61 -25.33 8.64
N LEU A 73 0.79 -25.08 9.95
CA LEU A 73 -0.19 -25.45 10.96
C LEU A 73 -1.28 -24.38 11.09
N GLY A 74 -2.49 -24.69 10.62
CA GLY A 74 -3.66 -23.83 10.76
C GLY A 74 -4.20 -23.83 12.20
N ILE A 75 -4.39 -22.65 12.76
CA ILE A 75 -4.78 -22.38 14.16
C ILE A 75 -6.08 -21.58 14.19
N PRO A 76 -7.06 -21.92 15.07
CA PRO A 76 -8.32 -21.20 15.13
C PRO A 76 -8.24 -19.97 16.06
N TYR A 77 -8.76 -18.83 15.60
CA TYR A 77 -9.07 -17.68 16.44
C TYR A 77 -10.56 -17.64 16.82
N TYR A 78 -11.12 -18.83 17.04
CA TYR A 78 -12.51 -19.05 17.47
C TYR A 78 -12.61 -20.30 18.31
N GLY A 79 -13.68 -20.41 19.08
CA GLY A 79 -14.03 -21.60 19.86
C GLY A 79 -15.48 -22.00 19.67
N PHE A 80 -15.93 -22.90 20.51
CA PHE A 80 -17.33 -23.32 20.55
C PHE A 80 -17.86 -23.30 21.98
N GLU A 81 -19.13 -22.99 22.11
CA GLU A 81 -19.89 -23.08 23.34
C GLU A 81 -21.08 -24.04 23.15
N TRP A 82 -21.24 -25.03 24.03
CA TRP A 82 -22.33 -25.99 24.00
C TRP A 82 -23.17 -25.97 25.27
N PRO A 83 -24.50 -26.18 25.18
CA PRO A 83 -25.27 -26.68 26.31
C PRO A 83 -24.78 -28.08 26.67
N SER A 84 -24.54 -28.31 27.96
CA SER A 84 -23.91 -29.54 28.45
C SER A 84 -24.72 -30.22 29.58
N ALA A 85 -24.51 -31.51 29.77
CA ALA A 85 -25.19 -32.29 30.80
C ALA A 85 -24.68 -31.96 32.21
N SER A 86 -23.44 -31.47 32.33
CA SER A 86 -22.81 -31.08 33.61
C SER A 86 -21.70 -30.07 33.44
N ASN A 87 -21.07 -29.67 34.53
CA ASN A 87 -19.89 -28.82 34.54
C ASN A 87 -18.56 -29.59 34.43
N ALA A 88 -18.58 -30.89 34.31
CA ALA A 88 -17.37 -31.71 34.10
C ALA A 88 -16.80 -31.48 32.70
N SER A 89 -15.48 -31.31 32.57
CA SER A 89 -14.84 -31.23 31.26
C SER A 89 -15.16 -32.42 30.38
N GLY A 90 -15.47 -32.20 29.10
CA GLY A 90 -15.86 -33.28 28.18
C GLY A 90 -17.26 -33.87 28.42
N ALA A 91 -18.15 -33.15 29.11
CA ALA A 91 -19.51 -33.55 29.33
C ALA A 91 -20.28 -33.77 28.02
N THR A 92 -21.28 -34.67 28.03
CA THR A 92 -22.20 -34.87 26.91
C THR A 92 -22.90 -33.55 26.58
N THR A 93 -23.04 -33.25 25.29
CA THR A 93 -23.77 -32.09 24.82
C THR A 93 -25.28 -32.30 24.86
N ASN A 94 -26.03 -31.29 25.26
CA ASN A 94 -27.50 -31.30 25.28
C ASN A 94 -28.10 -30.56 24.05
N GLY A 95 -27.26 -30.22 23.07
CA GLY A 95 -27.67 -29.49 21.86
C GLY A 95 -26.47 -29.15 20.98
N THR A 96 -26.73 -28.44 19.89
CA THR A 96 -25.72 -28.02 18.94
C THR A 96 -24.87 -26.88 19.56
N GLY A 97 -23.55 -27.00 19.41
CA GLY A 97 -22.62 -25.96 19.82
C GLY A 97 -22.67 -24.73 18.92
N SER A 98 -22.46 -23.58 19.51
CA SER A 98 -22.40 -22.28 18.83
C SER A 98 -20.93 -21.87 18.66
N PRO A 99 -20.48 -21.56 17.43
CA PRO A 99 -19.15 -20.98 17.24
C PRO A 99 -19.12 -19.56 17.84
N LYS A 100 -17.97 -19.20 18.41
CA LYS A 100 -17.73 -17.92 19.03
C LYS A 100 -16.36 -17.36 18.63
N PHE A 101 -16.30 -16.12 18.19
CA PHE A 101 -15.02 -15.47 17.90
C PHE A 101 -14.17 -15.34 19.16
N TYR A 102 -12.87 -15.22 18.98
CA TYR A 102 -11.94 -15.11 20.09
C TYR A 102 -12.31 -13.97 21.06
N SER A 103 -12.58 -12.79 20.51
CA SER A 103 -12.97 -11.61 21.29
C SER A 103 -14.17 -11.86 22.21
N GLU A 104 -15.17 -12.59 21.73
CA GLU A 104 -16.38 -12.92 22.47
C GLU A 104 -16.10 -14.01 23.53
N ILE A 105 -15.48 -15.11 23.14
CA ILE A 105 -15.32 -16.29 24.00
C ILE A 105 -14.30 -16.03 25.12
N GLU A 106 -13.26 -15.22 24.90
CA GLU A 106 -12.32 -14.79 25.92
C GLU A 106 -13.02 -13.89 26.97
N GLY A 107 -13.89 -12.98 26.52
CA GLY A 107 -14.71 -12.16 27.44
C GLY A 107 -15.64 -13.00 28.30
N LEU A 108 -16.27 -14.05 27.75
CA LEU A 108 -17.09 -15.00 28.50
C LEU A 108 -16.25 -15.79 29.52
N ALA A 109 -15.08 -16.27 29.11
CA ALA A 109 -14.16 -17.00 29.98
C ALA A 109 -13.68 -16.14 31.16
N GLN A 110 -13.40 -14.85 30.93
CA GLN A 110 -13.06 -13.91 31.99
C GLN A 110 -14.24 -13.71 32.96
N SER A 111 -15.45 -13.64 32.47
CA SER A 111 -16.65 -13.41 33.24
C SER A 111 -17.07 -14.60 34.09
N TYR A 112 -16.92 -15.83 33.59
CA TYR A 112 -17.37 -17.07 34.24
C TYR A 112 -16.26 -17.83 34.96
N GLY A 113 -15.01 -17.41 34.80
CA GLY A 113 -13.84 -18.05 35.39
C GLY A 113 -13.16 -19.03 34.45
N LYS A 114 -12.04 -18.60 33.87
CA LYS A 114 -11.20 -19.39 32.99
C LYS A 114 -10.61 -20.59 33.71
N LEU A 115 -10.75 -21.78 33.13
CA LEU A 115 -10.18 -23.03 33.57
C LEU A 115 -9.15 -23.52 32.54
N TRP A 116 -8.27 -24.41 32.98
CA TRP A 116 -7.26 -25.01 32.11
C TRP A 116 -7.42 -26.53 32.06
N HIS A 117 -7.49 -27.09 30.83
CA HIS A 117 -7.51 -28.52 30.61
C HIS A 117 -6.10 -29.02 30.28
N SER A 118 -5.43 -29.59 31.28
CA SER A 118 -4.01 -29.96 31.22
C SER A 118 -3.69 -31.03 30.16
N THR A 119 -4.63 -31.94 29.84
CA THR A 119 -4.42 -32.98 28.82
C THR A 119 -4.40 -32.42 27.41
N SER A 120 -5.33 -31.54 27.05
CA SER A 120 -5.39 -30.93 25.72
C SER A 120 -4.58 -29.63 25.61
N GLN A 121 -4.10 -29.08 26.72
CA GLN A 121 -3.38 -27.81 26.79
C GLN A 121 -4.22 -26.65 26.24
N THR A 122 -5.50 -26.58 26.66
CA THR A 122 -6.46 -25.58 26.18
C THR A 122 -7.25 -24.96 27.32
N PRO A 123 -7.61 -23.67 27.22
CA PRO A 123 -8.54 -23.02 28.15
C PRO A 123 -9.98 -23.43 27.86
N TRP A 124 -10.78 -23.40 28.90
CA TRP A 124 -12.21 -23.59 28.85
C TRP A 124 -12.90 -22.89 30.02
N TYR A 125 -14.23 -22.79 29.96
CA TYR A 125 -15.05 -22.30 31.07
C TYR A 125 -16.39 -23.04 31.10
N HIS A 126 -17.12 -22.89 32.21
CA HIS A 126 -18.49 -23.36 32.33
C HIS A 126 -19.32 -22.39 33.17
N TYR A 127 -20.61 -22.40 32.96
CA TYR A 127 -21.55 -21.66 33.77
C TYR A 127 -22.93 -22.36 33.76
N ASN A 128 -23.80 -21.99 34.71
CA ASN A 128 -25.16 -22.49 34.77
C ASN A 128 -26.14 -21.31 34.59
N ASN A 129 -26.90 -21.36 33.52
CA ASN A 129 -27.98 -20.42 33.22
C ASN A 129 -29.16 -21.23 32.64
N ASN A 130 -30.04 -21.72 33.52
CA ASN A 130 -31.12 -22.67 33.19
C ASN A 130 -30.61 -23.97 32.53
N GLY A 131 -29.43 -24.41 32.86
CA GLY A 131 -28.68 -25.55 32.30
C GLY A 131 -27.20 -25.22 32.24
N TRP A 132 -26.36 -26.28 32.27
CA TRP A 132 -24.92 -26.11 32.14
C TRP A 132 -24.55 -25.75 30.70
N ASN A 133 -23.56 -24.87 30.58
CA ASN A 133 -22.91 -24.50 29.32
C ASN A 133 -21.40 -24.61 29.49
N GLN A 134 -20.69 -24.96 28.44
CA GLN A 134 -19.23 -25.01 28.39
C GLN A 134 -18.72 -24.37 27.12
N GLY A 135 -17.74 -23.46 27.27
CA GLY A 135 -16.99 -22.87 26.18
C GLY A 135 -15.54 -23.39 26.17
N TRP A 136 -15.06 -23.74 24.98
CA TRP A 136 -13.69 -24.23 24.73
C TRP A 136 -13.08 -23.45 23.57
N TYR A 137 -11.83 -23.01 23.72
CA TYR A 137 -11.18 -22.12 22.75
C TYR A 137 -9.65 -22.17 22.89
N ASP A 138 -8.95 -21.29 22.24
CA ASP A 138 -7.51 -21.06 22.41
C ASP A 138 -7.25 -19.63 22.86
N ASP A 139 -6.38 -19.46 23.87
CA ASP A 139 -5.87 -18.19 24.34
C ASP A 139 -4.37 -18.04 24.08
N SER A 140 -3.78 -16.92 24.47
CA SER A 140 -2.34 -16.66 24.27
C SER A 140 -1.45 -17.76 24.83
N LEU A 141 -1.83 -18.40 25.95
CA LEU A 141 -1.04 -19.48 26.54
C LEU A 141 -1.11 -20.76 25.69
N SER A 142 -2.31 -21.20 25.32
CA SER A 142 -2.48 -22.41 24.50
C SER A 142 -1.90 -22.21 23.10
N LEU A 143 -2.05 -21.02 22.51
CA LEU A 143 -1.46 -20.67 21.22
C LEU A 143 0.07 -20.65 21.29
N SER A 144 0.67 -20.09 22.37
CA SER A 144 2.12 -20.13 22.58
C SER A 144 2.69 -21.53 22.52
N LEU A 145 2.03 -22.50 23.18
CA LEU A 145 2.45 -23.91 23.15
C LEU A 145 2.33 -24.52 21.75
N LYS A 146 1.33 -24.16 20.97
CA LYS A 146 1.14 -24.61 19.59
C LYS A 146 2.15 -23.99 18.63
N TYR A 147 2.51 -22.73 18.84
CA TYR A 147 3.56 -22.07 18.08
C TYR A 147 4.93 -22.70 18.38
N ASP A 148 5.24 -22.96 19.65
CA ASP A 148 6.46 -23.69 20.02
C ASP A 148 6.49 -25.10 19.43
N PHE A 149 5.36 -25.78 19.40
CA PHE A 149 5.24 -27.09 18.75
C PHE A 149 5.50 -27.04 17.24
N ALA A 150 4.99 -26.01 16.54
CA ALA A 150 5.26 -25.82 15.12
C ALA A 150 6.75 -25.53 14.86
N LEU A 151 7.37 -24.67 15.66
CA LEU A 151 8.81 -24.35 15.59
C LEU A 151 9.68 -25.58 15.89
N PHE A 152 9.36 -26.34 16.93
CA PHE A 152 10.08 -27.56 17.32
C PHE A 152 10.08 -28.62 16.23
N ASN A 153 8.99 -28.75 15.47
CA ASN A 153 8.88 -29.68 14.36
C ASN A 153 9.39 -29.11 13.03
N ASN A 154 10.02 -27.94 13.03
CA ASN A 154 10.52 -27.24 11.83
C ASN A 154 9.45 -27.07 10.73
N LEU A 155 8.20 -26.86 11.11
CA LEU A 155 7.15 -26.60 10.13
C LEU A 155 7.43 -25.28 9.40
N LYS A 156 6.89 -25.12 8.19
CA LYS A 156 6.98 -23.89 7.41
C LYS A 156 6.48 -22.65 8.17
N GLY A 157 5.50 -22.86 9.06
CA GLY A 157 4.94 -21.80 9.88
C GLY A 157 3.56 -22.16 10.41
N VAL A 158 2.87 -21.15 10.87
CA VAL A 158 1.47 -21.23 11.30
C VAL A 158 0.59 -20.36 10.41
N GLY A 159 -0.70 -20.70 10.36
CA GLY A 159 -1.69 -19.90 9.67
C GLY A 159 -2.94 -19.75 10.53
N ILE A 160 -3.65 -18.65 10.40
CA ILE A 160 -4.75 -18.28 11.29
C ILE A 160 -6.07 -18.39 10.55
N TRP A 161 -7.07 -19.02 11.20
CA TRP A 161 -8.46 -18.98 10.78
C TRP A 161 -9.32 -18.31 11.86
N ALA A 162 -9.80 -17.05 11.66
CA ALA A 162 -9.51 -16.22 10.51
C ALA A 162 -9.20 -14.81 10.97
N LEU A 163 -8.68 -13.99 10.06
CA LEU A 163 -8.44 -12.56 10.30
C LEU A 163 -9.72 -11.86 10.77
N GLY A 164 -9.61 -10.95 11.74
CA GLY A 164 -10.71 -10.19 12.32
C GLY A 164 -11.51 -10.93 13.41
N TYR A 165 -11.22 -12.21 13.69
CA TYR A 165 -11.91 -12.93 14.77
C TYR A 165 -11.42 -12.55 16.17
N ASP A 166 -10.31 -11.86 16.24
CA ASP A 166 -9.72 -11.26 17.44
C ASP A 166 -10.34 -9.88 17.79
N ASP A 167 -11.02 -9.22 16.80
CA ASP A 167 -11.69 -7.92 16.98
C ASP A 167 -10.77 -6.87 17.63
N GLY A 168 -9.54 -6.75 17.10
CA GLY A 168 -8.55 -5.78 17.54
C GLY A 168 -7.89 -6.05 18.91
N ARG A 169 -8.01 -7.25 19.43
CA ARG A 169 -7.31 -7.66 20.68
C ARG A 169 -5.83 -7.90 20.39
N PRO A 170 -4.90 -7.14 21.01
CA PRO A 170 -3.50 -7.13 20.60
C PRO A 170 -2.74 -8.39 21.05
N GLU A 171 -3.16 -9.07 22.11
CA GLU A 171 -2.40 -10.14 22.76
C GLU A 171 -2.07 -11.33 21.85
N LEU A 172 -2.91 -11.61 20.85
CA LEU A 172 -2.65 -12.70 19.90
C LEU A 172 -1.61 -12.32 18.86
N TRP A 173 -1.63 -11.06 18.42
CA TRP A 173 -0.65 -10.51 17.47
C TRP A 173 0.70 -10.28 18.14
N GLU A 174 0.71 -9.77 19.38
CA GLU A 174 1.93 -9.65 20.18
C GLU A 174 2.61 -11.00 20.39
N LEU A 175 1.83 -12.05 20.68
CA LEU A 175 2.34 -13.41 20.79
C LEU A 175 2.91 -13.92 19.45
N LEU A 176 2.18 -13.71 18.34
CA LEU A 176 2.63 -14.12 17.01
C LEU A 176 3.95 -13.43 16.66
N HIS A 177 4.04 -12.12 16.91
CA HIS A 177 5.27 -11.34 16.72
C HIS A 177 6.41 -11.86 17.60
N ALA A 178 6.16 -12.12 18.88
CA ALA A 178 7.16 -12.66 19.80
C ALA A 178 7.71 -14.04 19.38
N LYS A 179 6.93 -14.86 18.68
CA LYS A 179 7.34 -16.22 18.25
C LYS A 179 7.97 -16.26 16.86
N PHE A 180 7.54 -15.38 15.95
CA PHE A 180 7.91 -15.44 14.52
C PHE A 180 8.42 -14.12 13.95
N GLY A 181 8.26 -12.98 14.66
CA GLY A 181 8.57 -11.64 14.15
C GLY A 181 10.03 -11.41 13.83
N ASP A 182 10.93 -12.03 14.61
CA ASP A 182 12.39 -11.80 14.46
C ASP A 182 13.05 -12.77 13.46
N THR A 183 12.27 -13.50 12.66
CA THR A 183 12.79 -14.51 11.71
C THR A 183 12.81 -14.06 10.26
N ALA A 184 12.41 -12.83 9.97
CA ALA A 184 12.38 -12.27 8.63
C ALA A 184 13.14 -10.94 8.54
N PRO A 185 13.69 -10.60 7.37
CA PRO A 185 14.12 -9.24 7.09
C PRO A 185 12.99 -8.24 7.33
N PRO A 186 13.27 -6.96 7.60
CA PRO A 186 12.22 -5.95 7.75
C PRO A 186 11.37 -5.82 6.48
N THR A 187 10.12 -5.43 6.65
CA THR A 187 9.28 -4.99 5.54
C THR A 187 9.79 -3.67 4.97
N LYS A 188 9.51 -3.40 3.70
CA LYS A 188 9.80 -2.10 3.08
C LYS A 188 9.10 -0.98 3.87
N PRO A 189 9.78 0.12 4.22
CA PRO A 189 9.12 1.30 4.80
C PRO A 189 8.04 1.85 3.84
N SER A 190 6.98 2.39 4.40
CA SER A 190 5.83 2.96 3.68
C SER A 190 5.49 4.36 4.18
N ASN A 191 4.58 5.05 3.51
CA ASN A 191 4.17 6.42 3.87
C ASN A 191 5.38 7.37 4.00
N LEU A 192 6.30 7.27 3.04
CA LEU A 192 7.54 8.04 3.03
C LEU A 192 7.27 9.51 2.75
N TYR A 193 7.91 10.40 3.50
CA TYR A 193 8.00 11.82 3.15
C TYR A 193 9.34 12.41 3.53
N MET A 194 9.72 13.47 2.81
CA MET A 194 10.93 14.23 3.02
C MET A 194 10.57 15.70 3.12
N LYS A 195 10.95 16.33 4.21
CA LYS A 195 10.60 17.73 4.51
C LYS A 195 11.84 18.52 4.86
N ASN A 196 11.93 19.70 4.31
CA ASN A 196 12.90 20.72 4.69
C ASN A 196 12.63 21.20 6.13
N ILE A 197 13.65 21.30 6.93
CA ILE A 197 13.57 21.83 8.30
C ILE A 197 14.48 23.02 8.54
N GLY A 198 15.06 23.59 7.46
CA GLY A 198 15.90 24.79 7.46
C GLY A 198 17.37 24.50 7.75
N GLN A 199 18.21 25.50 7.49
CA GLN A 199 19.66 25.48 7.78
C GLN A 199 20.42 24.30 7.15
N GLY A 200 20.06 23.90 5.93
CA GLY A 200 20.66 22.75 5.25
C GLY A 200 20.34 21.40 5.89
N SER A 201 19.23 21.32 6.62
CA SER A 201 18.77 20.09 7.28
C SER A 201 17.43 19.62 6.72
N ILE A 202 17.29 18.31 6.57
CA ILE A 202 16.05 17.66 6.14
C ILE A 202 15.60 16.59 7.13
N LYS A 203 14.29 16.39 7.18
CA LYS A 203 13.64 15.30 7.91
C LYS A 203 13.12 14.28 6.91
N ILE A 204 13.45 13.00 7.13
CA ILE A 204 12.88 11.85 6.44
C ILE A 204 12.08 11.06 7.47
N ASP A 205 10.82 10.79 7.19
CA ASP A 205 9.99 9.97 8.07
C ASP A 205 9.08 9.04 7.25
N PHE A 206 8.65 7.94 7.87
CA PHE A 206 7.90 6.87 7.23
C PHE A 206 7.22 6.02 8.30
N THR A 207 6.46 5.00 7.90
CA THR A 207 5.86 4.00 8.81
C THR A 207 6.32 2.59 8.44
N GLY A 208 5.96 1.61 9.28
CA GLY A 208 6.34 0.21 9.06
C GLY A 208 7.78 -0.09 9.49
N SER A 209 8.19 -1.33 9.25
CA SER A 209 9.55 -1.83 9.52
C SER A 209 9.92 -1.84 11.01
N GLU A 210 8.97 -2.11 11.90
CA GLU A 210 9.13 -2.10 13.36
C GLU A 210 10.21 -3.06 13.86
N ASN A 211 10.52 -4.14 13.09
CA ASN A 211 11.61 -5.09 13.38
C ASN A 211 12.96 -4.67 12.77
N ALA A 212 13.10 -3.46 12.25
CA ALA A 212 14.37 -2.96 11.77
C ALA A 212 15.29 -2.55 12.94
N SER A 213 16.54 -2.93 12.86
CA SER A 213 17.59 -2.46 13.79
C SER A 213 18.20 -1.14 13.36
N ASN A 214 18.15 -0.85 12.06
CA ASN A 214 18.62 0.40 11.47
C ASN A 214 18.01 0.64 10.09
N PHE A 215 18.18 1.88 9.61
CA PHE A 215 17.74 2.35 8.30
C PHE A 215 18.92 2.89 7.52
N ILE A 216 19.06 2.46 6.28
CA ILE A 216 20.10 2.92 5.35
C ILE A 216 19.47 3.92 4.42
N VAL A 217 19.97 5.15 4.39
CA VAL A 217 19.56 6.17 3.42
C VAL A 217 20.50 6.09 2.22
N LEU A 218 19.89 5.91 1.04
CA LEU A 218 20.58 5.82 -0.24
C LEU A 218 20.32 7.08 -1.06
N ARG A 219 21.33 7.58 -1.76
CA ARG A 219 21.24 8.73 -2.67
C ARG A 219 21.34 8.27 -4.12
N GLY A 220 20.37 8.65 -4.95
CA GLY A 220 20.46 8.56 -6.41
C GLY A 220 21.01 9.85 -7.01
N TYR A 221 21.59 9.74 -8.20
CA TYR A 221 22.11 10.87 -8.98
C TYR A 221 21.36 11.01 -10.29
N LEU A 222 21.22 12.24 -10.79
CA LEU A 222 20.51 12.54 -12.04
C LEU A 222 21.12 11.84 -13.25
N ASP A 223 22.45 11.72 -13.26
CA ASP A 223 23.21 11.26 -14.42
C ASP A 223 23.50 9.75 -14.41
N VAL A 224 23.10 9.02 -13.37
CA VAL A 224 23.47 7.60 -13.19
C VAL A 224 22.22 6.78 -12.88
N VAL A 225 21.70 6.07 -13.87
CA VAL A 225 20.61 5.12 -13.67
C VAL A 225 21.10 3.94 -12.85
N GLY A 226 20.48 3.71 -11.67
CA GLY A 226 20.78 2.55 -10.82
C GLY A 226 22.02 2.66 -9.92
N GLY A 227 22.79 3.76 -9.97
CA GLY A 227 23.86 4.01 -9.01
C GLY A 227 23.33 4.63 -7.73
N LEU A 228 23.42 3.92 -6.60
CA LEU A 228 23.01 4.44 -5.30
C LEU A 228 24.19 4.47 -4.34
N ASP A 229 24.46 5.63 -3.75
CA ASP A 229 25.46 5.79 -2.70
C ASP A 229 24.82 5.81 -1.32
N THR A 230 25.47 5.23 -0.32
CA THR A 230 24.99 5.30 1.06
C THR A 230 25.30 6.67 1.66
N VAL A 231 24.24 7.41 2.02
CA VAL A 231 24.35 8.68 2.74
C VAL A 231 24.68 8.45 4.21
N GLY A 232 24.01 7.47 4.83
CA GLY A 232 24.21 7.14 6.24
C GLY A 232 23.37 5.95 6.69
N ILE A 233 23.66 5.50 7.92
CA ILE A 233 22.93 4.44 8.62
C ILE A 233 22.41 5.04 9.93
N PHE A 234 21.12 4.90 10.18
CA PHE A 234 20.39 5.53 11.27
C PHE A 234 19.66 4.46 12.09
N SER A 235 19.65 4.60 13.41
CA SER A 235 18.99 3.65 14.32
C SER A 235 17.60 4.06 14.75
N GLU A 236 17.20 5.29 14.47
CA GLU A 236 15.94 5.89 14.92
C GLU A 236 15.25 6.63 13.78
N ARG A 237 13.95 6.85 13.92
CA ARG A 237 13.14 7.72 13.07
C ARG A 237 12.40 8.76 13.92
N PRO A 238 12.11 9.98 13.42
CA PRO A 238 12.48 10.44 12.07
C PRO A 238 14.00 10.53 11.88
N ILE A 239 14.45 10.32 10.64
CA ILE A 239 15.86 10.51 10.26
C ILE A 239 16.08 11.98 9.97
N ILE A 240 17.12 12.56 10.57
CA ILE A 240 17.57 13.91 10.29
C ILE A 240 18.90 13.85 9.56
N ILE A 241 19.03 14.55 8.46
CA ILE A 241 20.27 14.71 7.71
C ILE A 241 20.64 16.19 7.71
N ASP A 242 21.79 16.50 8.27
CA ASP A 242 22.30 17.86 8.43
C ASP A 242 23.43 18.16 7.45
N ASN A 243 23.80 19.44 7.34
CA ASN A 243 24.90 19.95 6.55
C ASN A 243 24.77 19.67 5.04
N LEU A 244 23.56 19.62 4.53
CA LEU A 244 23.28 19.59 3.12
C LEU A 244 23.50 21.00 2.51
N VAL A 245 23.89 21.03 1.25
CA VAL A 245 24.05 22.30 0.52
C VAL A 245 22.68 22.82 0.15
N GLU A 246 22.34 24.03 0.61
CA GLU A 246 21.10 24.71 0.24
C GLU A 246 21.07 24.99 -1.27
N GLY A 247 19.91 24.77 -1.86
CA GLY A 247 19.70 24.90 -3.30
C GLY A 247 20.08 23.68 -4.13
N ASP A 248 20.85 22.72 -3.61
CA ASP A 248 21.15 21.47 -4.30
C ASP A 248 20.00 20.46 -4.16
N SER A 249 19.78 19.65 -5.20
CA SER A 249 18.78 18.59 -5.16
C SER A 249 19.33 17.29 -4.57
N TYR A 250 18.55 16.66 -3.70
CA TYR A 250 18.86 15.36 -3.10
C TYR A 250 17.72 14.40 -3.39
N PHE A 251 18.03 13.29 -4.06
CA PHE A 251 17.08 12.22 -4.36
C PHE A 251 17.45 11.00 -3.53
N LEU A 252 16.55 10.57 -2.64
CA LEU A 252 16.87 9.63 -1.58
C LEU A 252 15.82 8.53 -1.51
N SER A 253 16.25 7.32 -1.11
CA SER A 253 15.40 6.20 -0.73
C SER A 253 15.87 5.59 0.59
N VAL A 254 15.02 4.79 1.22
CA VAL A 254 15.29 4.20 2.53
C VAL A 254 15.18 2.68 2.44
N VAL A 255 16.16 1.99 3.03
CA VAL A 255 16.17 0.54 3.21
C VAL A 255 16.16 0.24 4.71
N ALA A 256 15.21 -0.54 5.17
CA ALA A 256 15.19 -1.05 6.54
C ALA A 256 16.06 -2.31 6.65
N ARG A 257 16.79 -2.46 7.76
CA ARG A 257 17.72 -3.58 7.96
C ARG A 257 17.69 -4.12 9.38
N ASN A 258 17.79 -5.44 9.52
CA ASN A 258 18.08 -6.14 10.76
C ASN A 258 19.19 -7.19 10.57
N SER A 259 19.40 -8.05 11.58
CA SER A 259 20.43 -9.10 11.52
C SER A 259 20.16 -10.19 10.48
N LEU A 260 18.93 -10.32 9.99
CA LEU A 260 18.51 -11.34 9.04
C LEU A 260 18.53 -10.85 7.59
N GLY A 261 18.63 -9.54 7.37
CA GLY A 261 18.68 -8.98 6.02
C GLY A 261 18.16 -7.55 5.93
N SER A 262 17.94 -7.14 4.70
CA SER A 262 17.42 -5.82 4.35
C SER A 262 16.07 -5.95 3.62
N SER A 263 15.24 -4.94 3.75
CA SER A 263 14.05 -4.77 2.92
C SER A 263 14.44 -4.40 1.48
N GLU A 264 13.47 -4.45 0.57
CA GLU A 264 13.54 -3.66 -0.66
C GLU A 264 13.63 -2.17 -0.31
N PRO A 265 14.28 -1.35 -1.16
CA PRO A 265 14.27 0.10 -0.99
C PRO A 265 12.85 0.67 -1.18
N THR A 266 12.60 1.79 -0.51
CA THR A 266 11.41 2.60 -0.83
C THR A 266 11.49 3.14 -2.25
N GLU A 267 10.40 3.70 -2.75
CA GLU A 267 10.47 4.65 -3.85
C GLU A 267 11.48 5.76 -3.55
N MET A 268 12.00 6.38 -4.59
CA MET A 268 12.87 7.52 -4.44
C MET A 268 12.02 8.79 -4.30
N LEU A 269 12.27 9.57 -3.28
CA LEU A 269 11.73 10.93 -3.14
C LEU A 269 12.85 11.94 -3.25
N GLY A 270 12.48 13.22 -3.37
CA GLY A 270 13.43 14.32 -3.54
C GLY A 270 13.20 15.46 -2.55
N VAL A 271 14.22 16.27 -2.35
CA VAL A 271 14.16 17.48 -1.54
C VAL A 271 15.24 18.47 -1.99
N ILE A 272 14.94 19.75 -1.93
CA ILE A 272 15.94 20.82 -2.06
C ILE A 272 15.99 21.58 -0.75
N PRO A 273 17.08 21.44 0.04
CA PRO A 273 17.24 22.19 1.29
C PRO A 273 17.22 23.70 1.06
N SER A 274 16.51 24.43 1.92
CA SER A 274 16.40 25.88 1.87
C SER A 274 16.25 26.46 3.28
N SER A 275 16.80 27.62 3.53
CA SER A 275 16.52 28.42 4.73
C SER A 275 15.21 29.19 4.64
N ASP A 276 14.67 29.36 3.42
CA ASP A 276 13.37 29.96 3.18
C ASP A 276 12.23 28.95 3.34
N ASP A 277 11.02 29.46 3.49
CA ASP A 277 9.81 28.65 3.59
C ASP A 277 9.53 27.92 2.26
N VAL A 278 9.51 26.60 2.29
CA VAL A 278 9.30 25.77 1.09
C VAL A 278 7.82 25.72 0.77
N LYS A 279 7.46 26.16 -0.43
CA LYS A 279 6.08 26.30 -0.90
C LYS A 279 5.65 25.23 -1.90
N ALA A 280 6.57 24.44 -2.43
CA ALA A 280 6.30 23.40 -3.40
C ALA A 280 6.41 22.00 -2.78
N LEU A 281 5.49 21.10 -3.17
CA LEU A 281 5.51 19.70 -2.79
C LEU A 281 5.41 18.85 -4.06
N ILE A 282 6.25 17.82 -4.17
CA ILE A 282 6.08 16.76 -5.17
C ILE A 282 5.43 15.57 -4.49
N VAL A 283 4.30 15.10 -5.03
CA VAL A 283 3.63 13.87 -4.58
C VAL A 283 3.88 12.77 -5.61
N ASN A 284 4.55 11.71 -5.19
CA ASN A 284 4.68 10.51 -6.01
C ASN A 284 3.45 9.61 -5.78
N GLY A 285 2.62 9.46 -6.82
CA GLY A 285 1.44 8.62 -6.85
C GLY A 285 1.49 7.60 -7.99
N PHE A 286 2.69 7.32 -8.53
CA PHE A 286 2.88 6.32 -9.56
C PHE A 286 3.36 5.01 -8.95
N ASP A 287 2.43 4.16 -8.54
CA ASP A 287 2.67 2.90 -7.83
C ASP A 287 2.51 1.65 -8.70
N ARG A 288 1.86 1.77 -9.86
CA ARG A 288 1.58 0.66 -10.76
C ARG A 288 2.86 -0.04 -11.21
N VAL A 289 2.88 -1.38 -11.10
CA VAL A 289 3.98 -2.25 -11.55
C VAL A 289 3.58 -3.17 -12.71
N ASN A 290 2.29 -3.41 -12.92
CA ASN A 290 1.78 -4.32 -13.94
C ASN A 290 1.69 -3.62 -15.30
N GLY A 291 2.44 -4.13 -16.28
CA GLY A 291 2.44 -3.60 -17.65
C GLY A 291 3.17 -2.27 -17.82
N THR A 292 3.95 -1.84 -16.82
CA THR A 292 4.75 -0.62 -16.87
C THR A 292 6.21 -0.92 -16.54
N ASN A 293 7.11 -0.01 -16.93
CA ASN A 293 8.52 -0.02 -16.54
C ASN A 293 8.76 0.98 -15.40
N ASN A 294 7.94 0.92 -14.33
CA ASN A 294 8.10 1.81 -13.19
C ASN A 294 9.41 1.51 -12.45
N THR A 295 10.32 2.46 -12.45
CA THR A 295 11.61 2.39 -11.75
C THR A 295 11.57 3.06 -10.38
N PHE A 296 10.42 3.60 -9.97
CA PHE A 296 10.17 4.27 -8.69
C PHE A 296 11.10 5.46 -8.40
N ASP A 297 11.65 6.08 -9.43
CA ASP A 297 12.60 7.19 -9.32
C ASP A 297 12.30 8.37 -10.27
N PHE A 298 11.14 8.40 -10.89
CA PHE A 298 10.73 9.43 -11.85
C PHE A 298 10.59 10.82 -11.25
N ILE A 299 10.50 10.93 -9.92
CA ILE A 299 10.59 12.21 -9.21
C ILE A 299 11.84 13.02 -9.58
N ARG A 300 12.90 12.36 -10.06
CA ARG A 300 14.13 13.03 -10.49
C ARG A 300 13.88 14.00 -11.65
N GLN A 301 13.03 13.63 -12.61
CA GLN A 301 12.70 14.48 -13.75
C GLN A 301 11.90 15.71 -13.34
N HIS A 302 10.97 15.56 -12.40
CA HIS A 302 10.15 16.63 -11.84
C HIS A 302 11.01 17.56 -10.97
N GLY A 303 11.71 17.00 -9.99
CA GLY A 303 12.58 17.75 -9.09
C GLY A 303 13.72 18.46 -9.80
N SER A 304 14.31 17.86 -10.86
CA SER A 304 15.32 18.50 -11.68
C SER A 304 14.78 19.74 -12.42
N ALA A 305 13.55 19.68 -12.90
CA ALA A 305 12.91 20.81 -13.57
C ALA A 305 12.65 21.96 -12.57
N LEU A 306 12.17 21.69 -11.37
CA LEU A 306 12.03 22.70 -10.31
C LEU A 306 13.39 23.28 -9.89
N HIS A 307 14.39 22.43 -9.67
CA HIS A 307 15.76 22.84 -9.34
C HIS A 307 16.35 23.81 -10.39
N THR A 308 16.17 23.49 -11.68
CA THR A 308 16.66 24.35 -12.80
C THR A 308 16.11 25.77 -12.71
N HIS A 309 14.95 25.96 -12.12
CA HIS A 309 14.30 27.26 -11.95
C HIS A 309 14.42 27.83 -10.53
N GLY A 310 15.24 27.22 -9.68
CA GLY A 310 15.53 27.72 -8.33
C GLY A 310 14.37 27.55 -7.34
N ILE A 311 13.44 26.62 -7.62
CA ILE A 311 12.31 26.31 -6.72
C ILE A 311 12.70 25.18 -5.78
N SER A 312 12.74 25.48 -4.49
CA SER A 312 12.86 24.47 -3.43
C SER A 312 11.57 23.70 -3.24
N PHE A 313 11.67 22.41 -2.96
CA PHE A 313 10.51 21.54 -2.75
C PHE A 313 10.76 20.48 -1.67
N ASP A 314 9.68 20.05 -1.05
CA ASP A 314 9.55 18.82 -0.26
C ASP A 314 8.95 17.71 -1.13
N ALA A 315 8.98 16.46 -0.68
CA ALA A 315 8.35 15.37 -1.40
C ALA A 315 7.70 14.34 -0.46
N THR A 316 6.70 13.65 -0.99
CA THR A 316 5.93 12.64 -0.25
C THR A 316 5.41 11.56 -1.18
N SER A 317 5.17 10.36 -0.65
CA SER A 317 4.30 9.40 -1.29
C SER A 317 2.83 9.79 -1.11
N ASN A 318 1.96 9.33 -1.99
CA ASN A 318 0.51 9.54 -1.89
C ASN A 318 -0.08 8.90 -0.62
N GLU A 319 0.44 7.75 -0.16
CA GLU A 319 -0.03 7.12 1.08
C GLU A 319 0.27 7.98 2.31
N ALA A 320 1.38 8.74 2.32
CA ALA A 320 1.67 9.65 3.42
C ALA A 320 0.69 10.84 3.45
N VAL A 321 0.16 11.26 2.30
CA VAL A 321 -0.94 12.23 2.21
C VAL A 321 -2.23 11.63 2.77
N VAL A 322 -2.60 10.42 2.34
CA VAL A 322 -3.81 9.72 2.79
C VAL A 322 -3.77 9.47 4.30
N SER A 323 -2.62 9.04 4.82
CA SER A 323 -2.42 8.79 6.25
C SER A 323 -2.19 10.05 7.09
N GLN A 324 -2.30 11.23 6.50
CA GLN A 324 -2.19 12.55 7.14
C GLN A 324 -0.83 12.80 7.84
N GLN A 325 0.24 12.23 7.32
CA GLN A 325 1.59 12.50 7.80
C GLN A 325 2.16 13.79 7.21
N ILE A 326 1.63 14.20 6.07
CA ILE A 326 1.89 15.49 5.45
C ILE A 326 0.56 16.14 5.09
N ASP A 327 0.46 17.45 5.29
CA ASP A 327 -0.74 18.22 4.95
C ASP A 327 -0.49 18.99 3.65
N LEU A 328 -1.30 18.74 2.62
CA LEU A 328 -1.22 19.47 1.36
C LEU A 328 -1.42 20.96 1.55
N LEU A 329 -2.20 21.36 2.57
CA LEU A 329 -2.49 22.77 2.87
C LEU A 329 -1.28 23.56 3.38
N ASP A 330 -0.18 22.90 3.74
CA ASP A 330 1.10 23.58 4.06
C ASP A 330 1.77 24.19 2.81
N TYR A 331 1.40 23.74 1.59
CA TYR A 331 2.07 24.09 0.35
C TYR A 331 1.19 24.95 -0.56
N GLN A 332 1.82 25.79 -1.40
CA GLN A 332 1.13 26.64 -2.37
C GLN A 332 1.03 26.00 -3.75
N PHE A 333 1.99 25.14 -4.08
CA PHE A 333 2.07 24.44 -5.35
C PHE A 333 2.32 22.95 -5.11
N ILE A 334 1.54 22.10 -5.76
CA ILE A 334 1.73 20.64 -5.76
C ILE A 334 1.97 20.17 -7.18
N ASP A 335 3.01 19.35 -7.36
CA ASP A 335 3.30 18.57 -8.55
C ASP A 335 2.97 17.09 -8.24
N TRP A 336 1.89 16.56 -8.81
CA TRP A 336 1.41 15.19 -8.56
C TRP A 336 1.74 14.28 -9.73
N ILE A 337 2.64 13.34 -9.52
CA ILE A 337 3.11 12.37 -10.50
C ILE A 337 2.14 11.19 -10.53
N LEU A 338 1.60 10.86 -11.70
CA LEU A 338 0.74 9.69 -11.91
C LEU A 338 1.25 8.74 -12.99
N GLY A 339 2.19 9.17 -13.82
CA GLY A 339 2.83 8.30 -14.81
C GLY A 339 1.84 7.51 -15.67
N GLU A 340 1.88 6.21 -15.54
CA GLU A 340 0.93 5.25 -16.10
C GLU A 340 0.08 4.57 -15.00
N GLU A 341 -0.24 5.28 -13.96
CA GLU A 341 -1.18 4.80 -12.95
C GLU A 341 -2.52 4.48 -13.56
N GLY A 342 -3.39 3.93 -13.44
CA GLY A 342 -4.66 3.72 -14.15
C GLY A 342 -4.91 2.28 -14.55
N THR A 343 -6.16 1.95 -14.81
CA THR A 343 -6.78 0.69 -15.20
C THR A 343 -6.55 -0.57 -14.36
N SER A 344 -5.42 -0.80 -13.75
CA SER A 344 -5.18 -1.94 -12.83
C SER A 344 -5.15 -1.55 -11.36
N THR A 345 -4.90 -0.28 -11.10
CA THR A 345 -5.00 0.39 -9.81
C THR A 345 -5.77 1.69 -10.03
N SER A 346 -6.55 2.15 -9.07
CA SER A 346 -7.23 3.45 -9.16
C SER A 346 -6.20 4.57 -9.19
N VAL A 347 -6.29 5.46 -10.19
CA VAL A 347 -5.44 6.66 -10.30
C VAL A 347 -5.53 7.52 -9.05
N PHE A 348 -6.73 7.70 -8.51
CA PHE A 348 -6.97 8.37 -7.25
C PHE A 348 -7.98 7.61 -6.40
N SER A 349 -7.60 7.21 -5.21
CA SER A 349 -8.56 6.76 -4.20
C SER A 349 -9.50 7.88 -3.79
N TYR A 350 -10.67 7.53 -3.25
CA TYR A 350 -11.61 8.51 -2.72
C TYR A 350 -10.98 9.45 -1.66
N SER A 351 -10.03 8.94 -0.88
CA SER A 351 -9.31 9.75 0.12
C SER A 351 -8.42 10.79 -0.52
N GLU A 352 -7.71 10.46 -1.59
CA GLU A 352 -6.88 11.40 -2.35
C GLU A 352 -7.72 12.45 -3.05
N GLN A 353 -8.82 12.04 -3.70
CA GLN A 353 -9.77 12.97 -4.32
C GLN A 353 -10.24 14.03 -3.32
N ASN A 354 -10.65 13.63 -2.11
CA ASN A 354 -11.08 14.57 -1.08
C ASN A 354 -9.96 15.52 -0.64
N LYS A 355 -8.72 15.06 -0.54
CA LYS A 355 -7.57 15.91 -0.22
C LYS A 355 -7.28 16.93 -1.33
N ILE A 356 -7.38 16.53 -2.59
CA ILE A 356 -7.22 17.42 -3.74
C ILE A 356 -8.35 18.44 -3.81
N ILE A 357 -9.60 18.02 -3.54
CA ILE A 357 -10.76 18.91 -3.47
C ILE A 357 -10.52 20.00 -2.42
N GLU A 358 -10.20 19.61 -1.18
CA GLU A 358 -9.91 20.57 -0.09
C GLU A 358 -8.77 21.52 -0.46
N TYR A 359 -7.72 21.01 -1.08
CA TYR A 359 -6.56 21.78 -1.53
C TYR A 359 -6.94 22.84 -2.59
N LEU A 360 -7.64 22.45 -3.64
CA LEU A 360 -8.04 23.36 -4.72
C LEU A 360 -9.08 24.38 -4.24
N GLU A 361 -10.02 23.99 -3.38
CA GLU A 361 -10.99 24.92 -2.78
C GLU A 361 -10.34 25.92 -1.82
N SER A 362 -9.15 25.62 -1.29
CA SER A 362 -8.37 26.56 -0.49
C SER A 362 -7.63 27.64 -1.32
N GLY A 363 -7.77 27.61 -2.65
CA GLY A 363 -7.20 28.61 -3.55
C GLY A 363 -5.73 28.37 -3.90
N LYS A 364 -5.30 27.12 -3.97
CA LYS A 364 -3.91 26.71 -4.25
C LYS A 364 -3.77 26.08 -5.63
N PHE A 365 -2.54 25.75 -6.04
CA PHE A 365 -2.21 25.38 -7.42
C PHE A 365 -1.70 23.95 -7.52
N LEU A 366 -2.29 23.19 -8.45
CA LEU A 366 -2.00 21.79 -8.69
C LEU A 366 -1.51 21.58 -10.12
N PHE A 367 -0.39 20.90 -10.27
CA PHE A 367 0.06 20.32 -11.53
C PHE A 367 -0.10 18.80 -11.43
N ILE A 368 -0.76 18.19 -12.42
CA ILE A 368 -0.94 16.75 -12.53
C ILE A 368 -0.47 16.29 -13.89
N SER A 369 0.25 15.18 -13.94
CA SER A 369 0.67 14.56 -15.20
C SER A 369 0.62 13.04 -15.13
N GLY A 370 0.09 12.42 -16.19
CA GLY A 370 -0.02 10.97 -16.34
C GLY A 370 -0.95 10.58 -17.48
N SER A 371 -0.80 9.38 -17.99
CA SER A 371 -1.71 8.78 -18.95
C SER A 371 -2.83 8.00 -18.26
N GLU A 372 -3.90 7.69 -18.99
CA GLU A 372 -5.04 6.88 -18.53
C GLU A 372 -5.84 7.45 -17.33
N ILE A 373 -5.60 8.71 -16.92
CA ILE A 373 -6.31 9.36 -15.80
C ILE A 373 -7.81 9.52 -16.12
N GLY A 374 -8.13 9.98 -17.31
CA GLY A 374 -9.51 10.14 -17.76
C GLY A 374 -10.17 8.82 -18.08
N TYR A 375 -9.43 7.85 -18.59
CA TYR A 375 -9.95 6.50 -18.81
C TYR A 375 -10.39 5.87 -17.48
N ASP A 376 -9.55 5.93 -16.45
CA ASP A 376 -9.88 5.40 -15.12
C ASP A 376 -11.06 6.16 -14.47
N LEU A 377 -10.95 7.48 -14.34
CA LEU A 377 -11.90 8.28 -13.56
C LEU A 377 -13.23 8.53 -14.27
N GLU A 378 -13.25 8.62 -15.61
CA GLU A 378 -14.48 8.95 -16.33
C GLU A 378 -15.02 7.78 -17.15
N ALA A 379 -14.20 7.07 -17.93
CA ALA A 379 -14.70 5.97 -18.75
C ALA A 379 -15.05 4.74 -17.91
N GLN A 380 -14.29 4.42 -16.87
CA GLN A 380 -14.49 3.29 -15.98
C GLN A 380 -15.04 3.70 -14.60
N GLY A 381 -14.84 4.94 -14.19
CA GLY A 381 -15.13 5.45 -12.86
C GLY A 381 -16.60 5.52 -12.48
N SER A 382 -16.84 5.61 -11.18
CA SER A 382 -18.16 5.87 -10.58
C SER A 382 -18.64 7.30 -10.86
N ASP A 383 -19.88 7.61 -10.51
CA ASP A 383 -20.40 8.98 -10.63
C ASP A 383 -19.58 9.97 -9.78
N THR A 384 -19.04 9.54 -8.65
CA THR A 384 -18.16 10.39 -7.80
C THR A 384 -16.81 10.67 -8.49
N ASP A 385 -16.22 9.67 -9.13
CA ASP A 385 -14.96 9.82 -9.87
C ASP A 385 -15.15 10.78 -11.05
N LYS A 386 -16.27 10.66 -11.79
CA LYS A 386 -16.65 11.57 -12.88
C LYS A 386 -16.85 13.00 -12.38
N ASP A 387 -17.54 13.17 -11.27
CA ASP A 387 -17.74 14.49 -10.64
C ASP A 387 -16.39 15.12 -10.26
N PHE A 388 -15.48 14.36 -9.68
CA PHE A 388 -14.14 14.84 -9.36
C PHE A 388 -13.37 15.22 -10.64
N TYR A 389 -13.36 14.35 -11.65
CA TYR A 389 -12.66 14.57 -12.90
C TYR A 389 -13.15 15.83 -13.62
N GLN A 390 -14.47 15.99 -13.78
CA GLN A 390 -15.05 17.12 -14.51
C GLN A 390 -15.00 18.43 -13.73
N ASN A 391 -15.23 18.40 -12.42
CA ASN A 391 -15.37 19.62 -11.63
C ASN A 391 -14.04 20.10 -11.01
N TYR A 392 -13.09 19.19 -10.75
CA TYR A 392 -11.81 19.54 -10.11
C TYR A 392 -10.62 19.36 -11.04
N LEU A 393 -10.50 18.28 -11.81
CA LEU A 393 -9.46 18.18 -12.84
C LEU A 393 -9.82 18.96 -14.10
N LYS A 394 -11.07 19.44 -14.19
CA LYS A 394 -11.55 20.32 -15.26
C LYS A 394 -11.48 19.70 -16.66
N ALA A 395 -11.67 18.41 -16.76
CA ALA A 395 -11.53 17.64 -17.98
C ALA A 395 -12.75 16.76 -18.27
N ASP A 396 -13.01 16.52 -19.56
CA ASP A 396 -13.84 15.45 -20.13
C ASP A 396 -12.92 14.48 -20.89
N TYR A 397 -13.09 13.19 -20.66
CA TYR A 397 -12.43 12.14 -21.44
C TYR A 397 -13.10 11.96 -22.80
N ILE A 398 -12.32 11.97 -23.88
CA ILE A 398 -12.85 11.94 -25.25
C ILE A 398 -12.40 10.67 -25.99
N SER A 399 -11.15 10.28 -25.84
CA SER A 399 -10.62 9.12 -26.54
C SER A 399 -9.50 8.48 -25.75
N ASP A 400 -9.45 7.17 -25.86
CA ASP A 400 -8.34 6.36 -25.44
C ASP A 400 -7.27 6.36 -26.54
N ALA A 401 -6.04 6.73 -26.20
CA ALA A 401 -4.94 6.95 -27.14
C ALA A 401 -5.31 7.88 -28.31
N ALA A 402 -5.24 9.19 -28.12
CA ALA A 402 -5.46 10.17 -29.17
C ALA A 402 -4.58 9.88 -30.40
N GLY A 403 -5.22 9.66 -31.56
CA GLY A 403 -4.53 9.20 -32.77
C GLY A 403 -4.32 7.68 -32.89
N GLY A 404 -4.87 6.89 -31.95
CA GLY A 404 -4.79 5.43 -31.88
C GLY A 404 -3.60 4.93 -31.06
N HIS A 405 -3.69 3.71 -30.55
CA HIS A 405 -2.63 3.06 -29.79
C HIS A 405 -1.28 3.15 -30.50
N GLN A 406 -0.27 3.67 -29.80
CA GLN A 406 1.07 3.93 -30.36
C GLN A 406 1.08 4.86 -31.60
N GLY A 407 0.03 5.66 -31.78
CA GLY A 407 -0.12 6.49 -32.98
C GLY A 407 0.57 7.85 -32.92
N VAL A 408 0.74 8.41 -31.71
CA VAL A 408 1.31 9.75 -31.49
C VAL A 408 2.22 9.75 -30.29
N TYR A 409 3.40 10.35 -30.44
CA TYR A 409 4.41 10.54 -29.37
C TYR A 409 4.90 11.99 -29.31
N SER A 410 4.06 12.93 -29.71
CA SER A 410 4.39 14.35 -29.62
C SER A 410 3.15 15.22 -29.59
N GLY A 411 3.31 16.40 -29.01
CA GLY A 411 2.31 17.45 -28.96
C GLY A 411 2.93 18.84 -29.16
N TYR A 412 2.10 19.86 -29.02
CA TYR A 412 2.47 21.26 -29.12
C TYR A 412 1.55 22.13 -28.25
N GLY A 413 2.08 23.27 -27.78
CA GLY A 413 1.32 24.26 -27.06
C GLY A 413 0.40 25.06 -27.98
N LEU A 414 -0.81 25.34 -27.52
CA LEU A 414 -1.81 26.10 -28.26
C LEU A 414 -1.59 27.60 -28.10
N SER A 415 -1.95 28.37 -29.15
CA SER A 415 -1.80 29.84 -29.14
C SER A 415 -2.70 30.49 -28.09
N ASN A 416 -2.18 31.55 -27.44
CA ASN A 416 -2.83 32.28 -26.37
C ASN A 416 -3.09 31.46 -25.09
N THR A 417 -2.31 30.43 -24.86
CA THR A 417 -2.30 29.64 -23.62
C THR A 417 -0.94 29.73 -22.94
N MET A 418 -0.81 29.14 -21.75
CA MET A 418 0.48 29.14 -21.05
C MET A 418 1.61 28.48 -21.86
N PHE A 419 1.30 27.51 -22.73
CA PHE A 419 2.26 26.80 -23.55
C PHE A 419 2.40 27.37 -24.98
N ASP A 420 1.88 28.59 -25.24
CA ASP A 420 2.04 29.25 -26.54
C ASP A 420 3.51 29.33 -26.97
N GLY A 421 3.77 28.96 -28.23
CA GLY A 421 5.10 28.91 -28.80
C GLY A 421 5.94 27.67 -28.46
N ILE A 422 5.49 26.79 -27.59
CA ILE A 422 6.15 25.51 -27.36
C ILE A 422 5.78 24.52 -28.47
N ASN A 423 6.75 24.14 -29.28
CA ASN A 423 6.59 23.14 -30.34
C ASN A 423 7.31 21.84 -29.95
N ASN A 424 6.86 20.71 -30.51
CA ASN A 424 7.48 19.41 -30.36
C ASN A 424 7.65 19.01 -28.87
N ILE A 425 6.54 18.93 -28.15
CA ILE A 425 6.50 18.28 -26.83
C ILE A 425 6.57 16.77 -27.07
N THR A 426 7.76 16.22 -27.19
CA THR A 426 7.99 14.81 -27.49
C THR A 426 8.01 14.01 -26.19
N TYR A 427 7.35 12.87 -26.15
CA TYR A 427 7.33 11.97 -25.00
C TYR A 427 7.72 10.54 -25.39
N ASP A 428 8.14 9.75 -24.40
CA ASP A 428 8.86 8.50 -24.61
C ASP A 428 7.94 7.39 -25.18
N ASN A 429 8.49 6.67 -26.14
CA ASN A 429 7.93 5.44 -26.70
C ASN A 429 8.63 4.18 -26.14
N GLY A 430 9.23 4.28 -24.95
CA GLY A 430 10.02 3.23 -24.32
C GLY A 430 11.49 3.18 -24.74
N SER A 431 11.98 4.18 -25.51
CA SER A 431 13.35 4.20 -26.03
C SER A 431 14.24 5.29 -25.45
N GLN A 432 13.70 6.16 -24.58
CA GLN A 432 14.40 7.32 -24.03
C GLN A 432 14.69 7.23 -22.52
N GLY A 433 14.43 6.06 -21.91
CA GLY A 433 14.82 5.76 -20.55
C GLY A 433 13.74 5.90 -19.48
N THR A 434 12.48 6.10 -19.92
CA THR A 434 11.31 5.98 -19.06
C THR A 434 10.46 4.78 -19.51
N TYR A 435 9.19 4.95 -19.72
CA TYR A 435 8.25 3.93 -20.17
C TYR A 435 7.60 4.33 -21.51
N ASN A 436 6.91 3.40 -22.15
CA ASN A 436 6.20 3.65 -23.39
C ASN A 436 4.83 4.28 -23.10
N VAL A 437 4.66 5.57 -23.34
CA VAL A 437 3.37 6.28 -23.20
C VAL A 437 2.51 5.98 -24.43
N ASP A 438 1.90 4.81 -24.48
CA ASP A 438 1.17 4.32 -25.66
C ASP A 438 -0.36 4.48 -25.58
N TRP A 439 -0.89 4.89 -24.41
CA TRP A 439 -2.30 5.16 -24.17
C TRP A 439 -2.55 6.56 -23.55
N PRO A 440 -2.10 7.67 -24.19
CA PRO A 440 -2.39 9.00 -23.66
C PRO A 440 -3.84 9.39 -23.92
N ASP A 441 -4.56 9.80 -22.88
CA ASP A 441 -5.94 10.26 -22.99
C ASP A 441 -6.09 11.50 -23.87
N GLY A 442 -7.06 11.47 -24.79
CA GLY A 442 -7.56 12.67 -25.45
C GLY A 442 -8.59 13.37 -24.58
N ILE A 443 -8.32 14.61 -24.15
CA ILE A 443 -9.12 15.34 -23.15
C ILE A 443 -9.70 16.64 -23.69
N LYS A 444 -10.85 17.07 -23.16
CA LYS A 444 -11.44 18.40 -23.41
C LYS A 444 -11.65 19.17 -22.10
N PRO A 445 -11.52 20.49 -22.13
CA PRO A 445 -11.73 21.32 -20.95
C PRO A 445 -13.21 21.44 -20.58
N THR A 446 -13.49 21.45 -19.27
CA THR A 446 -14.81 21.70 -18.69
C THR A 446 -14.78 22.91 -17.75
N GLY A 447 -15.94 23.37 -17.30
CA GLY A 447 -16.09 24.31 -16.20
C GLY A 447 -15.29 25.63 -16.36
N GLY A 448 -15.10 26.10 -17.59
CA GLY A 448 -14.36 27.34 -17.89
C GLY A 448 -12.85 27.19 -18.06
N ALA A 449 -12.34 25.96 -18.04
CA ALA A 449 -10.93 25.68 -18.35
C ALA A 449 -10.62 25.88 -19.84
N SER A 450 -9.35 25.90 -20.19
CA SER A 450 -8.87 26.02 -21.57
C SER A 450 -7.96 24.85 -21.93
N LEU A 451 -8.03 24.41 -23.19
CA LEU A 451 -7.05 23.50 -23.72
C LEU A 451 -5.73 24.24 -23.94
N CYS A 452 -4.63 23.77 -23.36
CA CYS A 452 -3.32 24.44 -23.48
C CYS A 452 -2.31 23.69 -24.35
N ALA A 453 -2.53 22.39 -24.59
CA ALA A 453 -1.69 21.58 -25.47
C ALA A 453 -2.53 20.58 -26.27
N ALA A 454 -2.05 20.23 -27.47
CA ALA A 454 -2.69 19.26 -28.36
C ALA A 454 -1.67 18.27 -28.93
N PHE A 455 -2.15 17.09 -29.31
CA PHE A 455 -1.35 16.05 -29.97
C PHE A 455 -1.04 16.43 -31.42
N THR A 456 0.18 16.12 -31.86
CA THR A 456 0.61 16.41 -33.23
C THR A 456 -0.13 15.52 -34.24
N ASN A 457 -0.50 16.10 -35.39
CA ASN A 457 -1.20 15.41 -36.48
C ASN A 457 -2.58 14.83 -36.13
N THR A 458 -3.22 15.36 -35.11
CA THR A 458 -4.60 15.03 -34.74
C THR A 458 -5.51 16.24 -34.82
N ASP A 459 -6.81 16.03 -34.89
CA ASP A 459 -7.80 17.07 -34.69
C ASP A 459 -8.31 17.02 -33.25
N TYR A 460 -7.78 17.91 -32.40
CA TYR A 460 -8.16 17.96 -30.97
C TYR A 460 -9.65 18.26 -30.74
N ASN A 461 -10.38 18.77 -31.73
CA ASN A 461 -11.83 18.92 -31.62
C ASN A 461 -12.55 17.57 -31.66
N THR A 462 -11.94 16.59 -32.31
CA THR A 462 -12.50 15.24 -32.50
C THR A 462 -11.95 14.24 -31.47
N VAL A 463 -10.63 14.21 -31.27
CA VAL A 463 -9.97 13.18 -30.42
C VAL A 463 -9.55 13.71 -29.05
N GLY A 464 -9.75 15.00 -28.77
CA GLY A 464 -9.26 15.65 -27.55
C GLY A 464 -7.83 16.18 -27.67
N GLY A 465 -7.42 16.98 -26.73
CA GLY A 465 -6.07 17.52 -26.60
C GLY A 465 -5.25 16.80 -25.54
N MET A 466 -4.04 17.31 -25.31
CA MET A 466 -3.03 16.74 -24.44
C MET A 466 -2.93 17.43 -23.06
N GLY A 467 -3.44 18.66 -22.94
CA GLY A 467 -3.28 19.40 -21.68
C GLY A 467 -4.33 20.48 -21.48
N ILE A 468 -4.69 20.68 -20.25
CA ILE A 468 -5.70 21.65 -19.77
C ILE A 468 -5.06 22.59 -18.77
N GLU A 469 -5.48 23.88 -18.82
CA GLU A 469 -5.19 24.88 -17.80
C GLU A 469 -6.48 25.51 -17.29
N TYR A 470 -6.53 25.78 -16.00
CA TYR A 470 -7.61 26.55 -15.37
C TYR A 470 -7.08 27.39 -14.20
N GLU A 471 -7.64 28.58 -14.07
CA GLU A 471 -7.45 29.46 -12.91
C GLU A 471 -8.80 30.07 -12.55
N GLY A 472 -9.24 29.89 -11.31
CA GLY A 472 -10.55 30.35 -10.85
C GLY A 472 -10.99 29.67 -9.56
N ALA A 473 -12.25 29.83 -9.22
CA ALA A 473 -12.84 29.21 -8.05
C ALA A 473 -13.16 27.72 -8.31
N PHE A 474 -12.96 26.88 -7.30
CA PHE A 474 -13.34 25.47 -7.31
C PHE A 474 -14.49 25.23 -6.33
N GLY A 475 -15.41 24.32 -6.69
CA GLY A 475 -16.56 23.95 -5.84
C GLY A 475 -17.39 25.18 -5.45
N PHE A 476 -17.61 25.35 -4.17
CA PHE A 476 -18.31 26.51 -3.60
C PHE A 476 -17.37 27.56 -3.00
N SER A 477 -16.07 27.44 -3.21
CA SER A 477 -15.08 28.37 -2.71
C SER A 477 -15.14 29.70 -3.45
N ASN A 478 -14.75 30.79 -2.76
CA ASN A 478 -14.50 32.10 -3.36
C ASN A 478 -12.98 32.36 -3.57
N GLN A 479 -12.13 31.39 -3.25
CA GLN A 479 -10.69 31.49 -3.43
C GLN A 479 -10.33 31.14 -4.88
N THR A 480 -9.34 31.85 -5.41
CA THR A 480 -8.81 31.54 -6.74
C THR A 480 -7.68 30.53 -6.62
N GLY A 481 -7.92 29.31 -7.07
CA GLY A 481 -6.92 28.25 -7.24
C GLY A 481 -6.63 28.01 -8.71
N GLY A 482 -5.80 27.00 -9.00
CA GLY A 482 -5.53 26.66 -10.39
C GLY A 482 -5.09 25.20 -10.56
N ILE A 483 -5.26 24.71 -11.80
CA ILE A 483 -4.77 23.41 -12.20
C ILE A 483 -4.14 23.48 -13.58
N VAL A 484 -3.05 22.73 -13.73
CA VAL A 484 -2.51 22.27 -15.01
C VAL A 484 -2.57 20.76 -15.03
N TYR A 485 -3.21 20.21 -16.03
CA TYR A 485 -3.31 18.76 -16.23
C TYR A 485 -2.74 18.39 -17.60
N LEU A 486 -1.73 17.50 -17.62
CA LEU A 486 -1.20 16.89 -18.83
C LEU A 486 -1.58 15.39 -18.86
N SER A 487 -2.20 14.94 -19.94
CA SER A 487 -2.58 13.54 -20.15
C SER A 487 -1.44 12.65 -20.64
N VAL A 488 -0.21 13.06 -20.39
CA VAL A 488 1.04 12.30 -20.57
C VAL A 488 1.92 12.53 -19.36
N GLY A 489 2.69 11.54 -18.92
CA GLY A 489 3.63 11.71 -17.84
C GLY A 489 4.68 12.76 -18.16
N PHE A 490 4.84 13.76 -17.29
CA PHE A 490 5.82 14.85 -17.48
C PHE A 490 7.25 14.28 -17.48
N GLU A 491 7.55 13.28 -16.68
CA GLU A 491 8.82 12.56 -16.62
C GLU A 491 9.19 11.91 -17.95
N ALA A 492 8.19 11.50 -18.73
CA ALA A 492 8.39 10.89 -20.04
C ALA A 492 8.68 11.89 -21.16
N ILE A 493 8.50 13.20 -20.93
CA ILE A 493 8.78 14.24 -21.92
C ILE A 493 10.29 14.43 -22.08
N TYR A 494 10.77 14.47 -23.33
CA TYR A 494 12.19 14.68 -23.65
C TYR A 494 12.39 15.64 -24.83
N PRO A 495 13.59 16.22 -24.99
CA PRO A 495 14.73 16.19 -24.06
C PRO A 495 14.43 16.96 -22.77
N GLU A 496 15.31 16.87 -21.76
CA GLU A 496 15.21 17.57 -20.47
C GLU A 496 14.91 19.07 -20.63
N ALA A 497 15.57 19.74 -21.60
CA ALA A 497 15.31 21.15 -21.87
C ALA A 497 13.83 21.44 -22.20
N LYS A 498 13.09 20.48 -22.72
CA LYS A 498 11.66 20.61 -23.00
C LYS A 498 10.85 20.54 -21.69
N ARG A 499 11.19 19.61 -20.78
CA ARG A 499 10.59 19.58 -19.45
C ARG A 499 10.84 20.87 -18.70
N ASN A 500 12.07 21.36 -18.73
CA ASN A 500 12.42 22.63 -18.08
C ASN A 500 11.63 23.84 -18.64
N ASP A 501 11.43 23.91 -19.98
CA ASP A 501 10.61 24.97 -20.60
C ASP A 501 9.13 24.87 -20.18
N LEU A 502 8.55 23.68 -20.15
CA LEU A 502 7.18 23.46 -19.68
C LEU A 502 7.04 23.85 -18.19
N MET A 503 7.94 23.37 -17.34
CA MET A 503 7.93 23.69 -15.91
C MET A 503 8.08 25.20 -15.66
N LEU A 504 8.96 25.87 -16.42
CA LEU A 504 9.08 27.34 -16.33
C LEU A 504 7.75 28.05 -16.62
N ARG A 505 6.99 27.57 -17.61
CA ARG A 505 5.69 28.16 -17.95
C ARG A 505 4.66 27.92 -16.85
N ILE A 506 4.68 26.74 -16.23
CA ILE A 506 3.82 26.41 -15.09
C ILE A 506 4.18 27.29 -13.91
N ILE A 507 5.46 27.42 -13.55
CA ILE A 507 5.94 28.27 -12.46
C ILE A 507 5.54 29.72 -12.70
N ASN A 508 5.79 30.27 -13.89
CA ASN A 508 5.46 31.67 -14.23
C ASN A 508 3.96 31.97 -14.12
N LYS A 509 3.10 30.98 -14.42
CA LYS A 509 1.65 31.09 -14.25
C LYS A 509 1.30 31.34 -12.78
N TYR A 510 2.03 30.72 -11.87
CA TYR A 510 1.78 30.74 -10.42
C TYR A 510 2.83 31.53 -9.62
N GLU A 511 3.74 32.26 -10.29
CA GLU A 511 4.85 32.98 -9.66
C GLU A 511 4.37 33.96 -8.59
N SER A 512 3.25 34.66 -8.84
CA SER A 512 2.66 35.59 -7.86
C SER A 512 2.20 34.91 -6.57
N GLN A 513 2.11 33.58 -6.55
CA GLN A 513 1.69 32.74 -5.43
C GLN A 513 2.87 32.04 -4.74
N LEU A 514 3.99 31.88 -5.49
CA LEU A 514 5.21 31.25 -4.99
C LEU A 514 6.17 32.27 -4.35
N ASN A 515 6.03 33.57 -4.70
CA ASN A 515 6.70 34.69 -4.10
C ASN A 515 5.79 35.34 -3.05
#